data_f07a985b0907a18b1d38df22e6824321
#
_entry.id   f07a985b0907a18b1d38df22e6824321
#
_cell.length_a   1.000
_cell.length_b   1.000
_cell.length_c   1.000
_cell.angle_alpha   90.00
_cell.angle_beta   90.00
_cell.angle_gamma   90.00
#
_symmetry.space_group_name_H-M   'P 1'
#
loop_
_entity.id
_entity.type
_entity.pdbx_description
1 polymer ?
#
loop_
_entity_poly.entity_id
_entity_poly.type
_entity_poly.pdbx_seq_one_letter_code
_entity_poly.pdbx_strand_id
1 'polypeptide(L)'
;MELNTPKQYCIYCSSPLYQLGEGNVKCSKCKKKYSPSRVNQIKSVIKAFCDGDNALLTSKSLGLSYVTVLKYYQKFRHLSAEYCEEYYHLNRTQESQYEEYLYIEKSKRSDKTAIFGAHNFLTFQYGNNVYTLLMPSLGMFKHQFLEDNLEDVYHKEFSKFMRMSKIIKISEHDNAITRFWHYFENFITPFKGVSDEHFPYYLKEAEFKFNTPLHERSKILEQLYFRPNGSGI
;
A
#
# COMPACT_ATOMS: atom_id res chain seq x y z
N MET A 1 46.77 -22.57 -0.58
CA MET A 1 45.60 -22.28 -1.44
C MET A 1 44.61 -21.50 -0.62
N GLU A 2 44.64 -20.18 -0.68
CA GLU A 2 43.64 -19.32 -0.04
C GLU A 2 42.35 -19.49 -0.83
N LEU A 3 41.35 -20.08 -0.18
CA LEU A 3 39.99 -20.15 -0.68
C LEU A 3 39.48 -18.70 -0.81
N ASN A 4 39.40 -18.23 -2.05
CA ASN A 4 38.89 -16.91 -2.40
C ASN A 4 37.40 -16.86 -2.07
N THR A 5 37.06 -16.59 -0.80
CA THR A 5 35.69 -16.39 -0.35
C THR A 5 35.11 -15.19 -1.12
N PRO A 6 33.97 -15.33 -1.81
CA PRO A 6 33.41 -14.24 -2.59
C PRO A 6 33.20 -13.01 -1.69
N LYS A 7 33.72 -11.86 -2.12
CA LYS A 7 33.58 -10.59 -1.39
C LYS A 7 32.10 -10.29 -1.21
N GLN A 8 31.65 -10.26 0.04
CA GLN A 8 30.30 -9.87 0.37
C GLN A 8 30.22 -8.34 0.51
N TYR A 9 29.13 -7.76 0.01
CA TYR A 9 28.90 -6.31 0.01
C TYR A 9 27.75 -5.95 0.93
N CYS A 10 27.85 -4.76 1.54
CA CYS A 10 26.86 -4.23 2.45
C CYS A 10 25.55 -3.91 1.73
N ILE A 11 24.43 -4.41 2.25
CA ILE A 11 23.10 -4.18 1.70
C ILE A 11 22.68 -2.70 1.76
N TYR A 12 23.28 -1.91 2.64
CA TYR A 12 22.95 -0.48 2.84
C TYR A 12 23.77 0.47 1.96
N CYS A 13 25.04 0.15 1.65
CA CYS A 13 25.92 1.10 0.98
C CYS A 13 26.90 0.44 -0.01
N SER A 14 26.71 -0.85 -0.31
CA SER A 14 27.52 -1.63 -1.26
C SER A 14 29.03 -1.64 -1.01
N SER A 15 29.48 -1.32 0.21
CA SER A 15 30.89 -1.39 0.59
C SER A 15 31.24 -2.77 1.13
N PRO A 16 32.55 -3.18 1.13
CA PRO A 16 32.96 -4.49 1.61
C PRO A 16 32.55 -4.77 3.07
N LEU A 17 32.26 -6.03 3.38
CA LEU A 17 31.88 -6.52 4.70
C LEU A 17 33.04 -7.25 5.38
N TYR A 18 33.11 -7.15 6.70
CA TYR A 18 33.92 -7.99 7.56
C TYR A 18 33.06 -9.03 8.25
N GLN A 19 33.54 -10.25 8.34
CA GLN A 19 32.91 -11.30 9.14
C GLN A 19 33.16 -11.01 10.62
N LEU A 20 32.11 -11.18 11.43
CA LEU A 20 32.16 -11.17 12.88
C LEU A 20 31.81 -12.56 13.40
N GLY A 21 32.02 -12.81 14.68
CA GLY A 21 31.54 -14.04 15.32
C GLY A 21 30.03 -14.25 15.15
N GLU A 22 29.59 -15.50 15.34
CA GLU A 22 28.17 -15.89 15.28
C GLU A 22 27.44 -15.58 13.94
N GLY A 23 28.17 -15.58 12.83
CA GLY A 23 27.58 -15.35 11.50
C GLY A 23 27.13 -13.92 11.22
N ASN A 24 27.47 -12.97 12.07
CA ASN A 24 27.20 -11.55 11.85
C ASN A 24 28.25 -10.91 10.95
N VAL A 25 27.87 -9.82 10.29
CA VAL A 25 28.76 -9.03 9.45
C VAL A 25 28.76 -7.55 9.87
N LYS A 26 29.86 -6.86 9.57
CA LYS A 26 30.00 -5.42 9.78
C LYS A 26 30.48 -4.74 8.50
N CYS A 27 29.87 -3.62 8.16
CA CYS A 27 30.29 -2.83 6.99
C CYS A 27 31.57 -2.02 7.28
N SER A 28 32.50 -2.01 6.32
CA SER A 28 33.73 -1.21 6.40
C SER A 28 33.45 0.29 6.41
N LYS A 29 32.44 0.77 5.67
CA LYS A 29 32.11 2.18 5.45
C LYS A 29 31.03 2.67 6.41
N CYS A 30 29.81 2.15 6.34
CA CYS A 30 28.68 2.64 7.14
C CYS A 30 28.66 2.10 8.57
N LYS A 31 29.57 1.18 8.92
CA LYS A 31 29.75 0.57 10.26
C LYS A 31 28.54 -0.22 10.79
N LYS A 32 27.44 -0.34 10.03
CA LYS A 32 26.26 -1.14 10.42
C LYS A 32 26.67 -2.60 10.62
N LYS A 33 26.15 -3.19 11.70
CA LYS A 33 26.26 -4.62 12.01
C LYS A 33 24.91 -5.28 11.77
N TYR A 34 24.90 -6.44 11.15
CA TYR A 34 23.67 -7.21 10.94
C TYR A 34 23.94 -8.68 10.66
N SER A 35 22.91 -9.50 10.82
CA SER A 35 22.94 -10.91 10.45
C SER A 35 22.43 -11.09 9.02
N PRO A 36 23.20 -11.72 8.11
CA PRO A 36 22.73 -12.06 6.77
C PRO A 36 21.48 -12.95 6.78
N SER A 37 21.34 -13.85 7.74
CA SER A 37 20.17 -14.70 7.89
C SER A 37 18.90 -13.87 8.15
N ARG A 38 18.99 -12.85 9.03
CA ARG A 38 17.90 -11.92 9.28
C ARG A 38 17.56 -11.08 8.05
N VAL A 39 18.55 -10.65 7.29
CA VAL A 39 18.33 -9.93 6.01
C VAL A 39 17.55 -10.83 5.04
N ASN A 40 17.97 -12.08 4.89
CA ASN A 40 17.26 -13.03 4.01
C ASN A 40 15.83 -13.29 4.48
N GLN A 41 15.61 -13.39 5.80
CA GLN A 41 14.27 -13.51 6.36
C GLN A 41 13.39 -12.31 6.00
N ILE A 42 13.91 -11.08 6.16
CA ILE A 42 13.18 -9.85 5.78
C ILE A 42 12.85 -9.85 4.29
N LYS A 43 13.80 -10.24 3.43
CA LYS A 43 13.56 -10.36 1.97
C LYS A 43 12.46 -11.38 1.66
N SER A 44 12.41 -12.50 2.38
CA SER A 44 11.31 -13.47 2.23
C SER A 44 9.95 -12.89 2.63
N VAL A 45 9.91 -12.06 3.69
CA VAL A 45 8.67 -11.35 4.09
C VAL A 45 8.27 -10.29 3.06
N ILE A 46 9.24 -9.55 2.50
CA ILE A 46 9.00 -8.60 1.40
C ILE A 46 8.40 -9.32 0.19
N LYS A 47 8.98 -10.45 -0.19
CA LYS A 47 8.49 -11.24 -1.31
C LYS A 47 7.03 -11.68 -1.09
N ALA A 48 6.71 -12.27 0.06
CA ALA A 48 5.35 -12.68 0.42
C ALA A 48 4.34 -11.51 0.37
N PHE A 49 4.74 -10.34 0.90
CA PHE A 49 3.92 -9.12 0.81
C PHE A 49 3.67 -8.70 -0.65
N CYS A 50 4.70 -8.71 -1.49
CA CYS A 50 4.60 -8.35 -2.92
C CYS A 50 3.73 -9.34 -3.72
N ASP A 51 3.81 -10.63 -3.38
CA ASP A 51 3.02 -11.71 -4.00
C ASP A 51 1.54 -11.65 -3.57
N GLY A 52 1.21 -10.91 -2.51
CA GLY A 52 -0.16 -10.72 -2.02
C GLY A 52 -0.57 -11.69 -0.92
N ASP A 53 0.37 -12.40 -0.33
CA ASP A 53 0.12 -13.28 0.81
C ASP A 53 -0.38 -12.48 2.02
N ASN A 54 -1.36 -13.00 2.73
CA ASN A 54 -1.78 -12.39 3.99
C ASN A 54 -0.79 -12.70 5.12
N ALA A 55 -0.81 -11.86 6.17
CA ALA A 55 0.15 -11.97 7.27
C ALA A 55 0.09 -13.32 8.02
N LEU A 56 -1.09 -13.97 8.08
CA LEU A 56 -1.25 -15.27 8.72
C LEU A 56 -0.59 -16.38 7.90
N LEU A 57 -0.79 -16.38 6.60
CA LEU A 57 -0.13 -17.35 5.70
C LEU A 57 1.38 -17.18 5.75
N THR A 58 1.87 -15.95 5.64
CA THR A 58 3.30 -15.63 5.70
C THR A 58 3.92 -16.02 7.05
N SER A 59 3.23 -15.79 8.17
CA SER A 59 3.73 -16.19 9.49
C SER A 59 3.94 -17.71 9.59
N LYS A 60 2.99 -18.48 9.06
CA LYS A 60 3.08 -19.95 9.05
C LYS A 60 4.18 -20.45 8.12
N SER A 61 4.26 -19.92 6.89
CA SER A 61 5.23 -20.38 5.89
C SER A 61 6.68 -20.07 6.26
N LEU A 62 6.92 -18.95 6.95
CA LEU A 62 8.27 -18.51 7.34
C LEU A 62 8.64 -18.83 8.80
N GLY A 63 7.74 -19.45 9.57
CA GLY A 63 7.96 -19.76 10.99
C GLY A 63 8.13 -18.50 11.87
N LEU A 64 7.47 -17.40 11.50
CA LEU A 64 7.53 -16.13 12.23
C LEU A 64 6.27 -15.93 13.07
N SER A 65 6.38 -15.14 14.16
CA SER A 65 5.17 -14.73 14.88
C SER A 65 4.29 -13.84 13.99
N TYR A 66 2.98 -14.02 14.08
CA TYR A 66 2.00 -13.19 13.35
C TYR A 66 2.19 -11.69 13.61
N VAL A 67 2.44 -11.31 14.87
CA VAL A 67 2.68 -9.90 15.24
C VAL A 67 3.93 -9.33 14.56
N THR A 68 4.98 -10.15 14.42
CA THR A 68 6.21 -9.74 13.71
C THR A 68 5.92 -9.48 12.24
N VAL A 69 5.18 -10.37 11.57
CA VAL A 69 4.81 -10.19 10.16
C VAL A 69 3.92 -8.97 9.98
N LEU A 70 2.94 -8.74 10.87
CA LEU A 70 2.11 -7.54 10.82
C LEU A 70 2.93 -6.24 10.90
N LYS A 71 3.92 -6.18 11.79
CA LYS A 71 4.82 -5.01 11.90
C LYS A 71 5.60 -4.78 10.61
N TYR A 72 6.10 -5.85 9.98
CA TYR A 72 6.75 -5.73 8.67
C TYR A 72 5.79 -5.24 7.60
N TYR A 73 4.57 -5.78 7.52
CA TYR A 73 3.57 -5.39 6.55
C TYR A 73 3.16 -3.92 6.71
N GLN A 74 2.97 -3.44 7.94
CA GLN A 74 2.75 -2.01 8.20
C GLN A 74 3.93 -1.17 7.68
N LYS A 75 5.16 -1.56 7.99
CA LYS A 75 6.35 -0.86 7.48
C LYS A 75 6.39 -0.83 5.94
N PHE A 76 6.06 -1.95 5.29
CA PHE A 76 6.06 -2.01 3.82
C PHE A 76 4.95 -1.14 3.21
N ARG A 77 3.78 -1.03 3.85
CA ARG A 77 2.71 -0.10 3.45
C ARG A 77 3.18 1.35 3.51
N HIS A 78 3.86 1.74 4.58
CA HIS A 78 4.45 3.09 4.67
C HIS A 78 5.47 3.34 3.56
N LEU A 79 6.38 2.39 3.31
CA LEU A 79 7.35 2.51 2.22
C LEU A 79 6.67 2.54 0.84
N SER A 80 5.61 1.79 0.65
CA SER A 80 4.82 1.84 -0.59
C SER A 80 4.16 3.20 -0.78
N ALA A 81 3.65 3.81 0.31
CA ALA A 81 3.07 5.16 0.26
C ALA A 81 4.12 6.21 -0.09
N GLU A 82 5.30 6.18 0.56
CA GLU A 82 6.43 7.06 0.25
C GLU A 82 6.84 6.93 -1.23
N TYR A 83 6.96 5.71 -1.73
CA TYR A 83 7.31 5.45 -3.12
C TYR A 83 6.26 5.98 -4.10
N CYS A 84 4.98 5.73 -3.87
CA CYS A 84 3.91 6.22 -4.73
C CYS A 84 3.90 7.75 -4.81
N GLU A 85 4.12 8.42 -3.68
CA GLU A 85 4.22 9.88 -3.60
C GLU A 85 5.40 10.40 -4.42
N GLU A 86 6.61 9.90 -4.15
CA GLU A 86 7.83 10.28 -4.89
C GLU A 86 7.67 10.01 -6.39
N TYR A 87 7.16 8.83 -6.75
CA TYR A 87 7.01 8.40 -8.14
C TYR A 87 6.01 9.29 -8.90
N TYR A 88 4.87 9.62 -8.28
CA TYR A 88 3.88 10.52 -8.87
C TYR A 88 4.47 11.91 -9.12
N HIS A 89 5.13 12.51 -8.14
CA HIS A 89 5.74 13.84 -8.29
C HIS A 89 6.79 13.92 -9.39
N LEU A 90 7.53 12.83 -9.62
CA LEU A 90 8.54 12.75 -10.68
C LEU A 90 7.95 12.50 -12.07
N ASN A 91 6.80 11.83 -12.17
CA ASN A 91 6.27 11.33 -13.44
C ASN A 91 4.91 11.94 -13.83
N ARG A 92 4.31 12.81 -13.00
CA ARG A 92 3.03 13.43 -13.31
C ARG A 92 3.12 14.28 -14.59
N THR A 93 2.10 14.16 -15.43
CA THR A 93 1.90 15.01 -16.62
C THR A 93 1.05 16.23 -16.27
N GLN A 94 1.12 17.30 -17.08
CA GLN A 94 0.30 18.50 -16.87
C GLN A 94 -1.20 18.23 -17.09
N GLU A 95 -1.54 17.25 -17.94
CA GLU A 95 -2.92 16.82 -18.20
C GLU A 95 -3.16 15.49 -17.49
N SER A 96 -3.78 15.56 -16.31
CA SER A 96 -4.22 14.36 -15.57
C SER A 96 -5.73 14.29 -15.59
N GLN A 97 -6.27 13.16 -16.03
CA GLN A 97 -7.68 12.83 -15.77
C GLN A 97 -7.79 12.40 -14.30
N TYR A 98 -8.87 12.78 -13.65
CA TYR A 98 -9.13 12.34 -12.28
C TYR A 98 -10.62 12.06 -12.10
N GLU A 99 -10.92 11.13 -11.20
CA GLU A 99 -12.28 10.80 -10.78
C GLU A 99 -12.33 10.55 -9.29
N GLU A 100 -13.45 10.89 -8.67
CA GLU A 100 -13.74 10.65 -7.26
C GLU A 100 -14.31 9.26 -7.06
N TYR A 101 -13.87 8.58 -5.97
CA TYR A 101 -14.37 7.27 -5.58
C TYR A 101 -14.78 7.25 -4.11
N LEU A 102 -15.98 6.75 -3.85
CA LEU A 102 -16.50 6.51 -2.52
C LEU A 102 -16.48 5.02 -2.22
N TYR A 103 -15.61 4.61 -1.31
CA TYR A 103 -15.55 3.24 -0.86
C TYR A 103 -16.34 3.06 0.44
N ILE A 104 -17.29 2.11 0.42
CA ILE A 104 -18.04 1.65 1.60
C ILE A 104 -17.82 0.15 1.70
N GLU A 105 -17.45 -0.31 2.90
CA GLU A 105 -17.33 -1.73 3.20
C GLU A 105 -18.62 -2.48 2.86
N LYS A 106 -18.53 -3.65 2.19
CA LYS A 106 -19.70 -4.38 1.67
C LYS A 106 -20.74 -4.67 2.75
N SER A 107 -20.30 -4.97 3.97
CA SER A 107 -21.16 -5.23 5.14
C SER A 107 -22.00 -4.03 5.58
N LYS A 108 -21.55 -2.82 5.29
CA LYS A 108 -22.18 -1.55 5.69
C LYS A 108 -23.04 -0.93 4.59
N ARG A 109 -23.02 -1.45 3.36
CA ARG A 109 -23.73 -0.85 2.21
C ARG A 109 -25.25 -0.83 2.32
N SER A 110 -25.84 -1.63 3.21
CA SER A 110 -27.28 -1.63 3.48
C SER A 110 -27.70 -0.59 4.51
N ASP A 111 -26.78 -0.02 5.25
CA ASP A 111 -27.04 1.01 6.24
C ASP A 111 -27.17 2.38 5.56
N LYS A 112 -28.26 3.10 5.85
CA LYS A 112 -28.52 4.45 5.30
C LYS A 112 -27.46 5.47 5.72
N THR A 113 -26.90 5.29 6.92
CA THR A 113 -25.88 6.19 7.48
C THR A 113 -24.45 5.84 7.05
N ALA A 114 -24.27 4.75 6.31
CA ALA A 114 -22.95 4.27 5.88
C ALA A 114 -22.15 5.28 5.04
N ILE A 115 -22.83 6.24 4.40
CA ILE A 115 -22.17 7.32 3.65
C ILE A 115 -21.23 8.16 4.52
N PHE A 116 -21.60 8.38 5.79
CA PHE A 116 -20.78 9.17 6.71
C PHE A 116 -19.52 8.44 7.17
N GLY A 117 -19.47 7.11 6.98
CA GLY A 117 -18.30 6.28 7.19
C GLY A 117 -17.61 5.84 5.88
N ALA A 118 -17.96 6.47 4.76
CA ALA A 118 -17.33 6.19 3.48
C ALA A 118 -15.93 6.78 3.41
N HIS A 119 -14.99 6.02 2.85
CA HIS A 119 -13.68 6.54 2.49
C HIS A 119 -13.78 7.19 1.11
N ASN A 120 -13.60 8.49 1.09
CA ASN A 120 -13.63 9.30 -0.13
C ASN A 120 -12.20 9.56 -0.61
N PHE A 121 -11.90 9.27 -1.87
CA PHE A 121 -10.61 9.56 -2.46
C PHE A 121 -10.69 9.90 -3.96
N LEU A 122 -9.80 10.78 -4.39
CA LEU A 122 -9.57 11.08 -5.80
C LEU A 122 -8.56 10.07 -6.37
N THR A 123 -8.78 9.67 -7.61
CA THR A 123 -7.84 8.86 -8.38
C THR A 123 -7.44 9.64 -9.62
N PHE A 124 -6.16 9.95 -9.72
CA PHE A 124 -5.56 10.63 -10.87
C PHE A 124 -4.92 9.60 -11.78
N GLN A 125 -5.13 9.73 -13.08
CA GLN A 125 -4.42 8.94 -14.09
C GLN A 125 -3.24 9.72 -14.65
N TYR A 126 -2.07 9.09 -14.75
CA TYR A 126 -0.90 9.61 -15.45
C TYR A 126 -0.24 8.45 -16.25
N GLY A 127 -0.30 8.55 -17.57
CA GLY A 127 0.04 7.41 -18.43
C GLY A 127 -0.86 6.21 -18.14
N ASN A 128 -0.26 5.05 -17.86
CA ASN A 128 -0.97 3.83 -17.46
C ASN A 128 -1.07 3.64 -15.94
N ASN A 129 -0.55 4.58 -15.16
CA ASN A 129 -0.51 4.53 -13.71
C ASN A 129 -1.61 5.38 -13.09
N VAL A 130 -1.86 5.13 -11.81
CA VAL A 130 -2.79 5.92 -11.00
C VAL A 130 -2.09 6.49 -9.77
N TYR A 131 -2.60 7.62 -9.27
CA TYR A 131 -2.24 8.18 -7.97
C TYR A 131 -3.51 8.47 -7.19
N THR A 132 -3.55 8.04 -5.93
CA THR A 132 -4.73 8.21 -5.08
C THR A 132 -4.47 9.26 -4.01
N LEU A 133 -5.46 10.14 -3.80
CA LEU A 133 -5.46 11.16 -2.75
C LEU A 133 -6.70 10.99 -1.88
N LEU A 134 -6.48 10.67 -0.59
CA LEU A 134 -7.58 10.56 0.34
C LEU A 134 -8.18 11.94 0.61
N MET A 135 -9.51 12.03 0.50
CA MET A 135 -10.28 13.24 0.78
C MET A 135 -10.81 13.22 2.22
N PRO A 136 -11.16 14.38 2.79
CA PRO A 136 -11.81 14.44 4.08
C PRO A 136 -13.06 13.56 4.17
N SER A 137 -13.27 12.92 5.33
CA SER A 137 -14.45 12.10 5.55
C SER A 137 -15.72 12.92 5.50
N LEU A 138 -16.75 12.41 4.83
CA LEU A 138 -18.10 13.01 4.83
C LEU A 138 -18.72 13.03 6.23
N GLY A 139 -18.24 12.20 7.14
CA GLY A 139 -18.65 12.19 8.55
C GLY A 139 -18.46 13.51 9.28
N MET A 140 -17.51 14.36 8.83
CA MET A 140 -17.31 15.70 9.39
C MET A 140 -18.53 16.60 9.25
N PHE A 141 -19.35 16.36 8.22
CA PHE A 141 -20.54 17.17 7.93
C PHE A 141 -21.83 16.55 8.47
N LYS A 142 -21.76 15.41 9.18
CA LYS A 142 -22.92 14.65 9.64
C LYS A 142 -23.91 15.52 10.45
N HIS A 143 -23.42 16.37 11.35
CA HIS A 143 -24.28 17.27 12.15
C HIS A 143 -25.08 18.23 11.29
N GLN A 144 -24.47 18.86 10.29
CA GLN A 144 -25.13 19.80 9.39
C GLN A 144 -26.27 19.12 8.60
N PHE A 145 -26.08 17.87 8.18
CA PHE A 145 -27.10 17.12 7.46
C PHE A 145 -28.24 16.65 8.34
N LEU A 146 -27.98 16.36 9.63
CA LEU A 146 -29.02 15.96 10.59
C LEU A 146 -29.87 17.15 11.01
N GLU A 147 -29.30 18.35 11.19
CA GLU A 147 -29.99 19.56 11.56
C GLU A 147 -30.96 20.04 10.47
N ASP A 148 -30.64 19.85 9.20
CA ASP A 148 -31.43 20.32 8.06
C ASP A 148 -32.52 19.32 7.61
N ASN A 149 -32.73 18.18 8.31
CA ASN A 149 -33.63 17.08 7.90
C ASN A 149 -33.39 16.58 6.46
N LEU A 150 -32.18 16.71 5.96
CA LEU A 150 -31.80 16.36 4.58
C LEU A 150 -31.37 14.88 4.42
N GLU A 151 -31.49 14.06 5.48
CA GLU A 151 -31.07 12.64 5.46
C GLU A 151 -31.70 11.86 4.29
N ASP A 152 -33.00 12.02 4.09
CA ASP A 152 -33.71 11.29 3.02
C ASP A 152 -33.34 11.80 1.62
N VAL A 153 -33.13 13.10 1.45
CA VAL A 153 -32.68 13.69 0.20
C VAL A 153 -31.27 13.20 -0.12
N TYR A 154 -30.38 13.23 0.86
CA TYR A 154 -29.01 12.79 0.74
C TYR A 154 -28.91 11.31 0.43
N HIS A 155 -29.66 10.47 1.13
CA HIS A 155 -29.70 9.04 0.85
C HIS A 155 -30.21 8.76 -0.56
N LYS A 156 -31.17 9.50 -1.03
CA LYS A 156 -31.73 9.37 -2.39
C LYS A 156 -30.68 9.77 -3.45
N GLU A 157 -30.04 10.92 -3.28
CA GLU A 157 -29.00 11.38 -4.19
C GLU A 157 -27.74 10.51 -4.13
N PHE A 158 -27.32 10.06 -2.94
CA PHE A 158 -26.22 9.11 -2.79
C PHE A 158 -26.53 7.74 -3.42
N SER A 159 -27.76 7.23 -3.24
CA SER A 159 -28.18 5.98 -3.88
C SER A 159 -28.23 6.12 -5.40
N LYS A 160 -28.57 7.31 -5.89
CA LYS A 160 -28.52 7.66 -7.32
C LYS A 160 -27.08 7.75 -7.80
N PHE A 161 -26.19 8.44 -7.06
CA PHE A 161 -24.77 8.53 -7.33
C PHE A 161 -24.11 7.14 -7.36
N MET A 162 -24.37 6.28 -6.36
CA MET A 162 -23.85 4.91 -6.32
C MET A 162 -24.34 4.05 -7.49
N ARG A 163 -25.59 4.25 -7.93
CA ARG A 163 -26.14 3.59 -9.10
C ARG A 163 -25.51 4.13 -10.38
N MET A 164 -25.37 5.45 -10.50
CA MET A 164 -24.72 6.08 -11.64
C MET A 164 -23.22 5.71 -11.72
N SER A 165 -22.51 5.70 -10.60
CA SER A 165 -21.12 5.25 -10.56
C SER A 165 -20.97 3.79 -10.94
N LYS A 166 -21.94 2.92 -10.57
CA LYS A 166 -21.98 1.54 -11.07
C LYS A 166 -22.29 1.47 -12.57
N ILE A 167 -23.14 2.34 -13.07
CA ILE A 167 -23.52 2.41 -14.51
C ILE A 167 -22.35 2.98 -15.33
N ILE A 168 -21.65 3.99 -14.82
CA ILE A 168 -20.43 4.53 -15.45
C ILE A 168 -19.30 3.50 -15.45
N LYS A 169 -19.17 2.70 -14.39
CA LYS A 169 -18.23 1.56 -14.35
C LYS A 169 -18.52 0.48 -15.40
N ILE A 170 -19.76 0.37 -15.86
CA ILE A 170 -20.16 -0.68 -16.80
C ILE A 170 -20.10 -0.17 -18.24
N SER A 171 -20.14 1.15 -18.50
CA SER A 171 -20.56 1.57 -19.81
C SER A 171 -19.51 2.16 -20.73
N GLU A 172 -18.38 2.77 -20.34
CA GLU A 172 -17.75 3.49 -21.46
C GLU A 172 -16.24 3.71 -21.49
N HIS A 173 -15.48 3.61 -20.43
CA HIS A 173 -14.05 3.85 -20.59
C HIS A 173 -13.20 2.84 -19.79
N ASP A 174 -12.57 1.92 -20.50
CA ASP A 174 -11.48 1.08 -19.94
C ASP A 174 -10.22 1.95 -19.79
N ASN A 175 -10.24 2.85 -18.80
CA ASN A 175 -9.10 3.65 -18.42
C ASN A 175 -8.39 3.07 -17.18
N ALA A 176 -7.21 3.60 -16.85
CA ALA A 176 -6.44 3.10 -15.70
C ALA A 176 -7.19 3.32 -14.37
N ILE A 177 -8.04 4.36 -14.26
CA ILE A 177 -8.82 4.66 -13.06
C ILE A 177 -9.85 3.56 -12.81
N THR A 178 -10.65 3.20 -13.80
CA THR A 178 -11.68 2.16 -13.65
C THR A 178 -11.07 0.78 -13.40
N ARG A 179 -9.97 0.44 -14.08
CA ARG A 179 -9.21 -0.79 -13.80
C ARG A 179 -8.67 -0.82 -12.37
N PHE A 180 -8.14 0.30 -11.87
CA PHE A 180 -7.67 0.41 -10.49
C PHE A 180 -8.81 0.21 -9.48
N TRP A 181 -9.98 0.80 -9.68
CA TRP A 181 -11.11 0.63 -8.74
C TRP A 181 -11.58 -0.82 -8.66
N HIS A 182 -11.65 -1.52 -9.78
CA HIS A 182 -11.94 -2.95 -9.79
C HIS A 182 -10.86 -3.77 -9.07
N TYR A 183 -9.60 -3.43 -9.31
CA TYR A 183 -8.48 -4.04 -8.61
C TYR A 183 -8.56 -3.78 -7.11
N PHE A 184 -8.78 -2.54 -6.70
CA PHE A 184 -8.87 -2.14 -5.30
C PHE A 184 -10.01 -2.84 -4.55
N GLU A 185 -11.20 -2.93 -5.14
CA GLU A 185 -12.32 -3.64 -4.52
C GLU A 185 -12.03 -5.13 -4.24
N ASN A 186 -11.30 -5.79 -5.14
CA ASN A 186 -10.87 -7.16 -4.95
C ASN A 186 -9.75 -7.25 -3.90
N PHE A 187 -8.80 -6.32 -3.95
CA PHE A 187 -7.68 -6.25 -3.03
C PHE A 187 -8.12 -6.04 -1.58
N ILE A 188 -9.04 -5.11 -1.31
CA ILE A 188 -9.46 -4.75 0.04
C ILE A 188 -10.43 -5.74 0.68
N THR A 189 -11.11 -6.56 -0.11
CA THR A 189 -12.16 -7.49 0.36
C THR A 189 -11.71 -8.45 1.47
N PRO A 190 -10.49 -9.03 1.45
CA PRO A 190 -9.99 -9.89 2.52
C PRO A 190 -9.70 -9.16 3.84
N PHE A 191 -9.52 -7.84 3.80
CA PHE A 191 -9.16 -7.03 4.96
C PHE A 191 -10.42 -6.45 5.59
N LYS A 192 -10.99 -7.20 6.56
CA LYS A 192 -12.18 -6.77 7.28
C LYS A 192 -11.81 -5.85 8.45
N GLY A 193 -12.62 -4.79 8.66
CA GLY A 193 -12.46 -3.92 9.82
C GLY A 193 -11.19 -3.07 9.80
N VAL A 194 -10.73 -2.67 8.61
CA VAL A 194 -9.64 -1.70 8.50
C VAL A 194 -10.10 -0.38 9.08
N SER A 195 -9.41 0.13 10.11
CA SER A 195 -9.73 1.43 10.71
C SER A 195 -9.44 2.57 9.75
N ASP A 196 -10.12 3.71 9.94
CA ASP A 196 -9.95 4.92 9.13
C ASP A 196 -8.50 5.41 9.12
N GLU A 197 -7.79 5.25 10.25
CA GLU A 197 -6.37 5.60 10.37
C GLU A 197 -5.46 4.75 9.48
N HIS A 198 -5.79 3.47 9.31
CA HIS A 198 -4.97 2.55 8.54
C HIS A 198 -5.38 2.46 7.06
N PHE A 199 -6.61 2.85 6.72
CA PHE A 199 -7.14 2.75 5.37
C PHE A 199 -6.23 3.40 4.30
N PRO A 200 -5.65 4.60 4.51
CA PRO A 200 -4.76 5.23 3.53
C PRO A 200 -3.59 4.34 3.11
N TYR A 201 -3.04 3.58 4.06
CA TYR A 201 -1.90 2.71 3.80
C TYR A 201 -2.27 1.45 2.99
N TYR A 202 -3.49 0.93 3.17
CA TYR A 202 -4.00 -0.14 2.31
C TYR A 202 -4.30 0.36 0.90
N LEU A 203 -4.84 1.57 0.78
CA LEU A 203 -5.07 2.22 -0.51
C LEU A 203 -3.75 2.41 -1.27
N LYS A 204 -2.70 2.90 -0.58
CA LYS A 204 -1.37 3.08 -1.16
C LYS A 204 -0.64 1.75 -1.44
N GLU A 205 -0.87 0.70 -0.66
CA GLU A 205 -0.42 -0.66 -1.00
C GLU A 205 -1.04 -1.13 -2.31
N ALA A 206 -2.34 -0.92 -2.48
CA ALA A 206 -3.04 -1.29 -3.71
C ALA A 206 -2.52 -0.48 -4.92
N GLU A 207 -2.34 0.84 -4.76
CA GLU A 207 -1.76 1.72 -5.77
C GLU A 207 -0.35 1.26 -6.18
N PHE A 208 0.53 1.00 -5.22
CA PHE A 208 1.87 0.47 -5.47
C PHE A 208 1.84 -0.83 -6.27
N LYS A 209 0.99 -1.78 -5.86
CA LYS A 209 0.87 -3.08 -6.53
C LYS A 209 0.21 -2.97 -7.91
N PHE A 210 -0.69 -2.03 -8.11
CA PHE A 210 -1.31 -1.79 -9.42
C PHE A 210 -0.33 -1.18 -10.41
N ASN A 211 0.40 -0.15 -9.98
CA ASN A 211 1.34 0.58 -10.83
C ASN A 211 2.65 -0.16 -11.12
N THR A 212 3.03 -1.11 -10.25
CA THR A 212 4.33 -1.77 -10.31
C THR A 212 4.19 -3.22 -10.78
N PRO A 213 4.88 -3.64 -11.85
CA PRO A 213 4.92 -5.03 -12.26
C PRO A 213 5.40 -5.97 -11.14
N LEU A 214 4.83 -7.17 -11.06
CA LEU A 214 5.08 -8.12 -9.95
C LEU A 214 6.59 -8.38 -9.73
N HIS A 215 7.35 -8.54 -10.83
CA HIS A 215 8.77 -8.86 -10.79
C HIS A 215 9.66 -7.72 -10.27
N GLU A 216 9.17 -6.48 -10.24
CA GLU A 216 9.90 -5.30 -9.76
C GLU A 216 9.59 -4.96 -8.30
N ARG A 217 8.41 -5.33 -7.79
CA ARG A 217 7.92 -4.93 -6.46
C ARG A 217 8.90 -5.23 -5.34
N SER A 218 9.40 -6.48 -5.32
CA SER A 218 10.33 -6.91 -4.26
C SER A 218 11.64 -6.13 -4.31
N LYS A 219 12.19 -5.88 -5.50
CA LYS A 219 13.42 -5.12 -5.67
C LYS A 219 13.26 -3.67 -5.17
N ILE A 220 12.14 -3.03 -5.51
CA ILE A 220 11.84 -1.66 -5.07
C ILE A 220 11.72 -1.61 -3.55
N LEU A 221 10.91 -2.50 -2.94
CA LEU A 221 10.75 -2.51 -1.48
C LEU A 221 12.03 -2.88 -0.73
N GLU A 222 12.87 -3.77 -1.26
CA GLU A 222 14.19 -4.05 -0.69
C GLU A 222 15.07 -2.79 -0.69
N GLN A 223 15.12 -2.05 -1.80
CA GLN A 223 15.89 -0.81 -1.90
C GLN A 223 15.40 0.25 -0.91
N LEU A 224 14.07 0.40 -0.77
CA LEU A 224 13.47 1.33 0.18
C LEU A 224 13.75 0.94 1.63
N TYR A 225 13.57 -0.34 1.95
CA TYR A 225 13.74 -0.85 3.31
C TYR A 225 15.20 -0.76 3.79
N PHE A 226 16.15 -1.03 2.90
CA PHE A 226 17.57 -1.02 3.22
C PHE A 226 18.28 0.30 2.84
N ARG A 227 17.56 1.38 2.60
CA ARG A 227 18.18 2.71 2.39
C ARG A 227 19.11 3.08 3.55
N PRO A 228 20.25 3.78 3.30
CA PRO A 228 21.23 4.14 4.36
C PRO A 228 20.65 4.93 5.52
N ASN A 229 19.65 5.78 5.27
CA ASN A 229 18.96 6.62 6.25
C ASN A 229 17.59 6.07 6.66
N GLY A 230 17.19 4.89 6.17
CA GLY A 230 15.97 4.24 6.59
C GLY A 230 16.10 3.76 8.04
N SER A 231 15.12 4.06 8.88
CA SER A 231 14.98 3.56 10.25
C SER A 231 14.72 2.04 10.29
N GLY A 232 15.55 1.30 9.58
CA GLY A 232 15.53 -0.15 9.56
C GLY A 232 16.43 -0.70 10.66
N ILE A 233 15.82 -1.31 11.66
CA ILE A 233 16.33 -2.09 12.81
C ILE A 233 16.70 -1.23 14.00
#